data_f58849e0ec4e661c51635cea09001bc9
#
_entry.id   f58849e0ec4e661c51635cea09001bc9
#
_cell.length_a   1.000
_cell.length_b   1.000
_cell.length_c   1.000
_cell.angle_alpha   90.00
_cell.angle_beta   90.00
_cell.angle_gamma   90.00
#
_symmetry.space_group_name_H-M   'P 1'
#
loop_
_entity.id
_entity.type
_entity.pdbx_description
1 polymer ?
#
loop_
_entity_poly.entity_id
_entity_poly.type
_entity_poly.pdbx_seq_one_letter_code
_entity_poly.pdbx_strand_id
1 'polypeptide(L)'
;MLVLAWKKGLNVESPQDLQNPKIQSIGYPDKKGAIYGKAAERFLTQSGLRGPLKDKLRMFSTVPQVFSYLTTGELDAGFVNTAVVKAQGKSIGGSMDIPSGYDPIEMVAAVVKGAEKDPEVEAFLTFLQSDKARSVYAKHGLRP
;
A
#
# COMPACT_ATOMS: atom_id res chain seq x y z
N MET A 1 -0.13 -5.50 1.82
CA MET A 1 -0.31 -4.82 3.10
C MET A 1 -0.15 -3.32 2.89
N LEU A 2 -0.87 -2.50 3.67
CA LEU A 2 -0.71 -1.04 3.68
C LEU A 2 0.62 -0.69 4.37
N VAL A 3 1.31 0.31 3.84
CA VAL A 3 2.60 0.80 4.35
C VAL A 3 2.54 2.32 4.43
N LEU A 4 3.02 2.88 5.54
CA LEU A 4 3.33 4.29 5.65
C LEU A 4 4.80 4.48 5.25
N ALA A 5 5.06 5.38 4.30
CA ALA A 5 6.41 5.69 3.82
C ALA A 5 6.66 7.21 3.92
N TRP A 6 7.93 7.61 3.99
CA TRP A 6 8.33 9.01 4.09
C TRP A 6 9.58 9.33 3.28
N LYS A 7 9.73 10.58 2.90
CA LYS A 7 10.87 11.08 2.13
C LYS A 7 12.17 11.06 2.94
N LYS A 8 13.30 11.13 2.26
CA LYS A 8 14.62 11.26 2.91
C LYS A 8 14.69 12.50 3.79
N GLY A 9 15.41 12.37 4.91
CA GLY A 9 15.59 13.46 5.88
C GLY A 9 14.49 13.57 6.96
N LEU A 10 13.46 12.72 6.90
CA LEU A 10 12.47 12.57 7.97
C LEU A 10 12.72 11.29 8.76
N ASN A 11 12.36 11.30 10.04
CA ASN A 11 12.26 10.14 10.88
C ASN A 11 10.82 10.01 11.38
N VAL A 12 10.21 8.84 11.18
CA VAL A 12 8.85 8.52 11.61
C VAL A 12 8.91 7.18 12.36
N GLU A 13 8.58 7.19 13.63
CA GLU A 13 8.64 6.01 14.50
C GLU A 13 7.25 5.41 14.73
N SER A 14 6.21 6.23 14.56
CA SER A 14 4.82 5.85 14.69
C SER A 14 3.91 6.63 13.73
N PRO A 15 2.70 6.14 13.41
CA PRO A 15 1.74 6.90 12.62
C PRO A 15 1.33 8.24 13.26
N GLN A 16 1.43 8.38 14.58
CA GLN A 16 1.12 9.61 15.31
C GLN A 16 2.09 10.74 14.96
N ASP A 17 3.32 10.40 14.55
CA ASP A 17 4.33 11.38 14.14
C ASP A 17 3.93 12.17 12.89
N LEU A 18 2.94 11.70 12.13
CA LEU A 18 2.34 12.45 11.03
C LEU A 18 1.76 13.80 11.47
N GLN A 19 1.46 13.96 12.76
CA GLN A 19 1.01 15.24 13.33
C GLN A 19 2.15 16.25 13.50
N ASN A 20 3.40 15.81 13.45
CA ASN A 20 4.57 16.70 13.58
C ASN A 20 4.47 17.85 12.56
N PRO A 21 4.74 19.11 12.97
CA PRO A 21 4.74 20.27 12.08
C PRO A 21 5.71 20.17 10.89
N LYS A 22 6.77 19.37 11.01
CA LYS A 22 7.72 19.12 9.90
C LYS A 22 7.12 18.29 8.76
N ILE A 23 6.03 17.58 9.01
CA ILE A 23 5.29 16.82 7.99
C ILE A 23 4.09 17.66 7.58
N GLN A 24 4.12 18.22 6.38
CA GLN A 24 3.10 19.15 5.88
C GLN A 24 2.23 18.54 4.77
N SER A 25 2.72 17.48 4.11
CA SER A 25 2.01 16.83 3.02
C SER A 25 2.03 15.31 3.14
N ILE A 26 0.85 14.70 3.11
CA ILE A 26 0.66 13.25 3.27
C ILE A 26 -0.18 12.75 2.10
N GLY A 27 0.44 11.95 1.23
CA GLY A 27 -0.23 11.36 0.08
C GLY A 27 -0.96 10.06 0.41
N TYR A 28 -2.10 9.83 -0.23
CA TYR A 28 -2.77 8.54 -0.21
C TYR A 28 -3.52 8.31 -1.54
N PRO A 29 -3.69 7.04 -1.98
CA PRO A 29 -4.41 6.75 -3.22
C PRO A 29 -5.90 7.08 -3.12
N ASP A 30 -6.58 7.20 -4.26
CA ASP A 30 -8.02 7.47 -4.30
C ASP A 30 -8.81 6.41 -3.52
N LYS A 31 -9.54 6.87 -2.51
CA LYS A 31 -10.36 6.04 -1.64
C LYS A 31 -11.57 5.40 -2.32
N LYS A 32 -11.96 5.86 -3.51
CA LYS A 32 -13.07 5.29 -4.28
C LYS A 32 -12.59 4.20 -5.24
N GLY A 33 -11.51 4.45 -5.95
CA GLY A 33 -11.01 3.58 -7.02
C GLY A 33 -9.86 2.65 -6.63
N ALA A 34 -9.10 2.96 -5.58
CA ALA A 34 -7.93 2.18 -5.19
C ALA A 34 -8.12 1.46 -3.85
N ILE A 35 -7.85 0.14 -3.83
CA ILE A 35 -8.01 -0.65 -2.59
C ILE A 35 -7.11 -0.14 -1.45
N TYR A 36 -5.90 0.30 -1.75
CA TYR A 36 -4.99 0.91 -0.77
C TYR A 36 -5.44 2.31 -0.33
N GLY A 37 -6.21 3.02 -1.15
CA GLY A 37 -6.86 4.27 -0.77
C GLY A 37 -7.99 4.04 0.23
N LYS A 38 -8.82 3.01 0.02
CA LYS A 38 -9.83 2.57 0.99
C LYS A 38 -9.18 2.16 2.31
N ALA A 39 -8.10 1.39 2.26
CA ALA A 39 -7.36 0.96 3.44
C ALA A 39 -6.77 2.15 4.20
N ALA A 40 -6.15 3.11 3.52
CA ALA A 40 -5.58 4.30 4.14
C ALA A 40 -6.67 5.18 4.80
N GLU A 41 -7.79 5.42 4.13
CA GLU A 41 -8.92 6.18 4.70
C GLU A 41 -9.49 5.50 5.94
N ARG A 42 -9.64 4.16 5.90
CA ARG A 42 -10.13 3.38 7.03
C ARG A 42 -9.17 3.45 8.20
N PHE A 43 -7.88 3.25 7.95
CA PHE A 43 -6.83 3.37 8.96
C PHE A 43 -6.81 4.76 9.61
N LEU A 44 -6.81 5.83 8.82
CA LEU A 44 -6.82 7.20 9.31
C LEU A 44 -8.04 7.48 10.19
N THR A 45 -9.20 6.94 9.83
CA THR A 45 -10.44 7.09 10.60
C THR A 45 -10.37 6.31 11.91
N GLN A 46 -9.96 5.04 11.88
CA GLN A 46 -9.91 4.18 13.07
C GLN A 46 -8.82 4.60 14.06
N SER A 47 -7.70 5.11 13.57
CA SER A 47 -6.61 5.61 14.42
C SER A 47 -6.87 7.02 14.99
N GLY A 48 -8.00 7.68 14.61
CA GLY A 48 -8.31 9.04 15.01
C GLY A 48 -7.46 10.12 14.30
N LEU A 49 -6.62 9.73 13.35
CA LEU A 49 -5.71 10.65 12.66
C LEU A 49 -6.39 11.44 11.52
N ARG A 50 -7.55 10.99 11.04
CA ARG A 50 -8.25 11.61 9.90
C ARG A 50 -8.56 13.09 10.11
N GLY A 51 -9.04 13.45 11.32
CA GLY A 51 -9.36 14.83 11.69
C GLY A 51 -8.13 15.71 11.82
N PRO A 52 -7.17 15.36 12.72
CA PRO A 52 -5.94 16.13 12.92
C PRO A 52 -5.10 16.35 11.65
N LEU A 53 -5.13 15.40 10.71
CA LEU A 53 -4.32 15.46 9.49
C LEU A 53 -5.06 16.05 8.28
N LYS A 54 -6.32 16.45 8.40
CA LYS A 54 -7.19 16.84 7.27
C LYS A 54 -6.54 17.82 6.29
N ASP A 55 -5.82 18.81 6.81
CA ASP A 55 -5.22 19.88 6.01
C ASP A 55 -3.89 19.47 5.34
N LYS A 56 -3.29 18.36 5.81
CA LYS A 56 -2.05 17.77 5.26
C LYS A 56 -2.34 16.70 4.21
N LEU A 57 -3.53 16.12 4.21
CA LEU A 57 -3.88 14.99 3.34
C LEU A 57 -4.07 15.41 1.88
N ARG A 58 -3.44 14.68 0.96
CA ARG A 58 -3.51 14.86 -0.49
C ARG A 58 -3.85 13.53 -1.15
N MET A 59 -4.92 13.51 -1.94
CA MET A 59 -5.38 12.32 -2.64
C MET A 59 -4.79 12.26 -4.05
N PHE A 60 -4.32 11.08 -4.44
CA PHE A 60 -3.73 10.78 -5.76
C PHE A 60 -4.46 9.60 -6.39
N SER A 61 -4.37 9.44 -7.70
CA SER A 61 -5.10 8.37 -8.39
C SER A 61 -4.60 6.97 -8.01
N THR A 62 -3.28 6.80 -7.82
CA THR A 62 -2.66 5.47 -7.67
C THR A 62 -1.54 5.44 -6.63
N VAL A 63 -1.21 4.23 -6.13
CA VAL A 63 -0.03 3.98 -5.26
C VAL A 63 1.28 4.42 -5.93
N PRO A 64 1.57 4.05 -7.20
CA PRO A 64 2.78 4.50 -7.88
C PRO A 64 2.93 6.02 -7.93
N GLN A 65 1.83 6.76 -8.09
CA GLN A 65 1.86 8.21 -8.09
C GLN A 65 2.25 8.78 -6.72
N VAL A 66 1.66 8.28 -5.63
CA VAL A 66 2.06 8.65 -4.26
C VAL A 66 3.55 8.38 -4.05
N PHE A 67 4.02 7.20 -4.46
CA PHE A 67 5.42 6.81 -4.29
C PHE A 67 6.38 7.71 -5.09
N SER A 68 6.02 8.07 -6.32
CA SER A 68 6.80 9.00 -7.16
C SER A 68 7.01 10.33 -6.44
N TYR A 69 5.96 10.94 -5.90
CA TYR A 69 6.06 12.22 -5.18
C TYR A 69 6.84 12.12 -3.85
N LEU A 70 6.87 10.96 -3.22
CA LEU A 70 7.77 10.72 -2.08
C LEU A 70 9.24 10.71 -2.51
N THR A 71 9.55 10.09 -3.65
CA THR A 71 10.94 10.01 -4.16
C THR A 71 11.48 11.35 -4.64
N THR A 72 10.63 12.21 -5.19
CA THR A 72 10.99 13.58 -5.60
C THR A 72 11.04 14.56 -4.42
N GLY A 73 10.50 14.17 -3.26
CA GLY A 73 10.43 15.03 -2.07
C GLY A 73 9.26 16.01 -2.05
N GLU A 74 8.36 15.95 -3.04
CA GLU A 74 7.14 16.77 -3.11
C GLU A 74 6.08 16.37 -2.07
N LEU A 75 6.12 15.11 -1.61
CA LEU A 75 5.38 14.64 -0.45
C LEU A 75 6.33 14.32 0.70
N ASP A 76 5.92 14.67 1.91
CA ASP A 76 6.67 14.36 3.12
C ASP A 76 6.47 12.90 3.56
N ALA A 77 5.23 12.44 3.54
CA ALA A 77 4.84 11.07 3.87
C ALA A 77 3.71 10.59 2.95
N GLY A 78 3.44 9.30 2.95
CA GLY A 78 2.33 8.77 2.15
C GLY A 78 2.03 7.31 2.41
N PHE A 79 0.80 6.93 2.11
CA PHE A 79 0.33 5.56 2.19
C PHE A 79 0.52 4.85 0.85
N VAL A 80 1.27 3.77 0.89
CA VAL A 80 1.65 2.96 -0.27
C VAL A 80 1.42 1.47 0.04
N ASN A 81 1.99 0.57 -0.76
CA ASN A 81 1.92 -0.87 -0.49
C ASN A 81 3.30 -1.50 -0.34
N THR A 82 3.33 -2.68 0.26
CA THR A 82 4.56 -3.45 0.48
C THR A 82 5.31 -3.74 -0.83
N ALA A 83 4.60 -3.98 -1.94
CA ALA A 83 5.22 -4.33 -3.21
C ALA A 83 6.12 -3.20 -3.75
N VAL A 84 5.63 -1.95 -3.76
CA VAL A 84 6.42 -0.81 -4.25
C VAL A 84 7.60 -0.51 -3.34
N VAL A 85 7.42 -0.64 -2.02
CA VAL A 85 8.51 -0.44 -1.06
C VAL A 85 9.60 -1.51 -1.21
N LYS A 86 9.23 -2.79 -1.39
CA LYS A 86 10.21 -3.85 -1.66
C LYS A 86 10.97 -3.63 -2.96
N ALA A 87 10.28 -3.14 -3.98
CA ALA A 87 10.92 -2.90 -5.29
C ALA A 87 11.85 -1.68 -5.30
N GLN A 88 11.49 -0.59 -4.61
CA GLN A 88 12.13 0.71 -4.76
C GLN A 88 12.40 1.47 -3.45
N GLY A 89 12.32 0.80 -2.29
CA GLY A 89 12.43 1.44 -0.96
C GLY A 89 13.73 2.20 -0.69
N LYS A 90 14.80 1.93 -1.45
CA LYS A 90 16.08 2.67 -1.33
C LYS A 90 15.98 4.13 -1.77
N SER A 91 14.95 4.50 -2.51
CA SER A 91 14.73 5.88 -3.01
C SER A 91 14.01 6.80 -2.02
N ILE A 92 13.46 6.25 -0.93
CA ILE A 92 12.75 7.00 0.13
C ILE A 92 13.55 7.04 1.43
N GLY A 93 13.07 7.78 2.43
CA GLY A 93 13.72 7.93 3.75
C GLY A 93 13.50 6.73 4.66
N GLY A 94 12.33 6.13 4.56
CA GLY A 94 11.97 4.95 5.33
C GLY A 94 10.51 4.56 5.14
N SER A 95 10.12 3.47 5.77
CA SER A 95 8.74 2.97 5.74
C SER A 95 8.43 2.11 6.95
N MET A 96 7.16 2.03 7.32
CA MET A 96 6.64 1.10 8.32
C MET A 96 5.38 0.41 7.82
N ASP A 97 5.24 -0.85 8.18
CA ASP A 97 4.04 -1.62 7.92
C ASP A 97 2.89 -1.13 8.80
N ILE A 98 1.69 -1.05 8.23
CA ILE A 98 0.44 -0.81 8.96
C ILE A 98 -0.33 -2.14 8.99
N PRO A 99 -0.22 -2.92 10.09
CA PRO A 99 -0.72 -4.29 10.10
C PRO A 99 -2.24 -4.38 10.32
N SER A 100 -2.88 -3.32 10.81
CA SER A 100 -4.29 -3.31 11.20
C SER A 100 -4.92 -1.92 11.06
N GLY A 101 -6.23 -1.82 11.39
CA GLY A 101 -6.95 -0.56 11.29
C GLY A 101 -7.64 -0.36 9.92
N TYR A 102 -7.70 -1.41 9.09
CA TYR A 102 -8.42 -1.47 7.83
C TYR A 102 -8.85 -2.90 7.51
N ASP A 103 -9.79 -3.06 6.58
CA ASP A 103 -10.26 -4.36 6.16
C ASP A 103 -9.14 -5.14 5.42
N PRO A 104 -9.06 -6.47 5.56
CA PRO A 104 -8.05 -7.27 4.87
C PRO A 104 -8.03 -6.98 3.37
N ILE A 105 -6.83 -6.84 2.82
CA ILE A 105 -6.65 -6.68 1.36
C ILE A 105 -6.39 -8.05 0.78
N GLU A 106 -7.43 -8.62 0.18
CA GLU A 106 -7.38 -9.92 -0.49
C GLU A 106 -7.00 -9.75 -1.97
N MET A 107 -6.07 -10.58 -2.41
CA MET A 107 -5.72 -10.71 -3.82
C MET A 107 -6.39 -11.97 -4.36
N VAL A 108 -7.24 -11.81 -5.36
CA VAL A 108 -8.01 -12.90 -5.93
C VAL A 108 -7.71 -13.09 -7.42
N ALA A 109 -7.76 -14.32 -7.88
CA ALA A 109 -7.80 -14.65 -9.29
C ALA A 109 -9.23 -15.08 -9.66
N ALA A 110 -9.72 -14.66 -10.82
CA ALA A 110 -11.02 -15.06 -11.33
C ALA A 110 -10.87 -15.74 -12.68
N VAL A 111 -11.60 -16.83 -12.89
CA VAL A 111 -11.70 -17.49 -14.18
C VAL A 111 -12.72 -16.75 -15.04
N VAL A 112 -12.35 -16.45 -16.27
CA VAL A 112 -13.25 -15.81 -17.24
C VAL A 112 -14.36 -16.79 -17.64
N LYS A 113 -15.58 -16.29 -17.74
CA LYS A 113 -16.73 -17.10 -18.15
C LYS A 113 -16.46 -17.83 -19.47
N GLY A 114 -16.68 -19.13 -19.47
CA GLY A 114 -16.43 -20.02 -20.61
C GLY A 114 -15.06 -20.72 -20.59
N ALA A 115 -14.16 -20.34 -19.67
CA ALA A 115 -12.86 -20.99 -19.49
C ALA A 115 -12.81 -21.91 -18.24
N GLU A 116 -13.95 -22.17 -17.60
CA GLU A 116 -14.04 -22.93 -16.34
C GLU A 116 -13.56 -24.38 -16.45
N LYS A 117 -13.60 -24.94 -17.67
CA LYS A 117 -13.20 -26.33 -17.97
C LYS A 117 -11.93 -26.41 -18.81
N ASP A 118 -11.21 -25.30 -18.96
CA ASP A 118 -9.97 -25.28 -19.71
C ASP A 118 -8.84 -25.92 -18.86
N PRO A 119 -8.19 -27.00 -19.33
CA PRO A 119 -7.15 -27.68 -18.59
C PRO A 119 -5.94 -26.79 -18.28
N GLU A 120 -5.64 -25.80 -19.11
CA GLU A 120 -4.54 -24.86 -18.88
C GLU A 120 -4.87 -23.88 -17.75
N VAL A 121 -6.12 -23.46 -17.66
CA VAL A 121 -6.62 -22.61 -16.56
C VAL A 121 -6.57 -23.37 -15.24
N GLU A 122 -7.02 -24.64 -15.23
CA GLU A 122 -6.97 -25.49 -14.04
C GLU A 122 -5.52 -25.74 -13.59
N ALA A 123 -4.64 -26.03 -14.52
CA ALA A 123 -3.21 -26.22 -14.23
C ALA A 123 -2.58 -24.93 -13.66
N PHE A 124 -2.92 -23.75 -14.19
CA PHE A 124 -2.44 -22.48 -13.68
C PHE A 124 -2.95 -22.18 -12.28
N LEU A 125 -4.24 -22.41 -12.00
CA LEU A 125 -4.80 -22.22 -10.65
C LEU A 125 -4.14 -23.15 -9.63
N THR A 126 -3.85 -24.40 -10.02
CA THR A 126 -3.09 -25.36 -9.19
C THR A 126 -1.67 -24.84 -8.94
N PHE A 127 -1.00 -24.33 -9.98
CA PHE A 127 0.33 -23.72 -9.83
C PHE A 127 0.32 -22.55 -8.85
N LEU A 128 -0.71 -21.69 -8.86
CA LEU A 128 -0.82 -20.54 -7.94
C LEU A 128 -0.85 -20.96 -6.46
N GLN A 129 -1.25 -22.20 -6.16
CA GLN A 129 -1.28 -22.76 -4.80
C GLN A 129 0.03 -23.49 -4.41
N SER A 130 0.97 -23.65 -5.34
CA SER A 130 2.22 -24.38 -5.14
C SER A 130 3.20 -23.60 -4.25
N ASP A 131 4.16 -24.30 -3.62
CA ASP A 131 5.23 -23.69 -2.83
C ASP A 131 6.10 -22.75 -3.67
N LYS A 132 6.26 -23.06 -4.97
CA LYS A 132 6.98 -22.19 -5.91
C LYS A 132 6.26 -20.84 -6.08
N ALA A 133 4.95 -20.86 -6.25
CA ALA A 133 4.15 -19.62 -6.33
C ALA A 133 4.17 -18.87 -5.00
N ARG A 134 4.04 -19.56 -3.86
CA ARG A 134 4.12 -18.96 -2.51
C ARG A 134 5.46 -18.26 -2.28
N SER A 135 6.56 -18.84 -2.73
CA SER A 135 7.89 -18.21 -2.63
C SER A 135 7.96 -16.90 -3.44
N VAL A 136 7.33 -16.87 -4.62
CA VAL A 136 7.21 -15.65 -5.44
C VAL A 136 6.36 -14.61 -4.72
N TYR A 137 5.20 -14.99 -4.16
CA TYR A 137 4.36 -14.07 -3.40
C TYR A 137 5.13 -13.42 -2.24
N ALA A 138 5.83 -14.22 -1.45
CA ALA A 138 6.64 -13.72 -0.33
C ALA A 138 7.74 -12.75 -0.80
N LYS A 139 8.40 -13.06 -1.92
CA LYS A 139 9.42 -12.18 -2.53
C LYS A 139 8.84 -10.80 -2.88
N HIS A 140 7.59 -10.76 -3.34
CA HIS A 140 6.90 -9.52 -3.71
C HIS A 140 6.05 -8.89 -2.58
N GLY A 141 6.14 -9.43 -1.35
CA GLY A 141 5.44 -8.86 -0.20
C GLY A 141 3.97 -9.23 -0.11
N LEU A 142 3.53 -10.22 -0.84
CA LEU A 142 2.23 -10.82 -0.69
C LEU A 142 2.33 -11.93 0.38
N ARG A 143 1.29 -12.04 1.19
CA ARG A 143 1.14 -13.16 2.13
C ARG A 143 0.14 -14.13 1.51
N PRO A 144 0.51 -15.41 1.32
CA PRO A 144 -0.42 -16.45 0.86
C PRO A 144 -1.46 -16.76 1.92
#